data_6079e0eff0c0bbf5819b8379f8ec59bf
#
_entry.id   6079e0eff0c0bbf5819b8379f8ec59bf
#
_cell.length_a   1.000
_cell.length_b   1.000
_cell.length_c   1.000
_cell.angle_alpha   90.00
_cell.angle_beta   90.00
_cell.angle_gamma   90.00
#
_symmetry.space_group_name_H-M   'P 1'
#
loop_
_entity.id
_entity.type
_entity.pdbx_description
1 polymer ?
#
loop_
_entity_poly.entity_id
_entity_poly.type
_entity_poly.pdbx_seq_one_letter_code
_entity_poly.pdbx_strand_id
1 'polypeptide(L)'
;MQFRLSTLLALVPALTTSLVASVPLRRQDVVAAHGSISLPGTYDAVAPGATFDFGFDSVNYCESGYEPVTIWLLETPPTVEDMTTNGTFATGTYLFEFGEWLIPNFGLPEQDPPPPPSSLAMPDFSASEYGSLFFSNATFYLTVIETYLDCPGNVPKEYGITSTPIIYNATSSL
;
A
#
# COMPACT_ATOMS: atom_id res chain seq x y z
N MET A 1 54.57 48.66 -50.89
CA MET A 1 53.14 48.59 -50.57
C MET A 1 52.87 47.18 -50.07
N GLN A 2 52.73 47.01 -48.74
CA GLN A 2 52.43 45.69 -48.14
C GLN A 2 51.03 45.75 -47.57
N PHE A 3 50.11 44.93 -48.13
CA PHE A 3 48.77 44.71 -47.58
C PHE A 3 48.82 43.62 -46.54
N ARG A 4 48.50 43.99 -45.31
CA ARG A 4 48.27 43.00 -44.21
C ARG A 4 46.82 42.54 -44.27
N LEU A 5 46.63 41.23 -44.48
CA LEU A 5 45.33 40.56 -44.37
C LEU A 5 45.11 40.19 -42.92
N SER A 6 44.12 40.80 -42.26
CA SER A 6 43.71 40.47 -40.91
C SER A 6 42.63 39.39 -41.00
N THR A 7 42.95 38.21 -40.52
CA THR A 7 42.02 37.08 -40.44
C THR A 7 41.17 37.27 -39.17
N LEU A 8 39.89 37.56 -39.31
CA LEU A 8 38.90 37.56 -38.22
C LEU A 8 38.46 36.10 -37.94
N LEU A 9 38.88 35.60 -36.80
CA LEU A 9 38.42 34.31 -36.30
C LEU A 9 37.05 34.50 -35.60
N ALA A 10 35.97 34.07 -36.22
CA ALA A 10 34.63 34.08 -35.62
C ALA A 10 34.49 32.87 -34.67
N LEU A 11 34.41 33.15 -33.37
CA LEU A 11 34.12 32.19 -32.34
C LEU A 11 32.61 31.95 -32.31
N VAL A 12 32.14 30.76 -32.75
CA VAL A 12 30.74 30.34 -32.65
C VAL A 12 30.56 29.63 -31.32
N PRO A 13 29.76 30.16 -30.38
CA PRO A 13 29.46 29.41 -29.16
C PRO A 13 28.46 28.29 -29.50
N ALA A 14 28.88 27.04 -29.33
CA ALA A 14 27.99 25.87 -29.40
C ALA A 14 27.07 25.87 -28.17
N LEU A 15 25.81 26.25 -28.34
CA LEU A 15 24.77 26.04 -27.36
C LEU A 15 24.45 24.52 -27.30
N THR A 16 24.99 23.86 -26.31
CA THR A 16 24.56 22.49 -25.96
C THR A 16 23.23 22.58 -25.21
N THR A 17 22.11 22.41 -25.90
CA THR A 17 20.82 22.21 -25.28
C THR A 17 20.79 20.82 -24.66
N SER A 18 20.94 20.74 -23.33
CA SER A 18 20.69 19.51 -22.58
C SER A 18 19.19 19.20 -22.64
N LEU A 19 18.80 18.24 -23.46
CA LEU A 19 17.47 17.63 -23.39
C LEU A 19 17.37 16.89 -22.08
N VAL A 20 16.81 17.51 -21.06
CA VAL A 20 16.34 16.82 -19.87
C VAL A 20 15.14 15.99 -20.32
N ALA A 21 15.37 14.71 -20.60
CA ALA A 21 14.28 13.76 -20.75
C ALA A 21 13.54 13.71 -19.40
N SER A 22 12.39 14.37 -19.33
CA SER A 22 11.45 14.15 -18.23
C SER A 22 10.97 12.70 -18.34
N VAL A 23 11.56 11.82 -17.54
CA VAL A 23 11.00 10.50 -17.32
C VAL A 23 9.61 10.76 -16.73
N PRO A 24 8.50 10.31 -17.37
CA PRO A 24 7.21 10.41 -16.74
C PRO A 24 7.30 9.60 -15.46
N LEU A 25 7.29 10.25 -14.30
CA LEU A 25 7.04 9.61 -13.03
C LEU A 25 5.66 8.97 -13.20
N ARG A 26 5.61 7.65 -13.27
CA ARG A 26 4.35 6.92 -13.17
C ARG A 26 3.75 7.34 -11.84
N ARG A 27 2.76 8.19 -11.90
CA ARG A 27 1.98 8.58 -10.75
C ARG A 27 1.28 7.29 -10.31
N GLN A 28 1.63 6.80 -9.12
CA GLN A 28 0.87 5.79 -8.44
C GLN A 28 -0.41 6.51 -8.01
N ASP A 29 -1.50 6.23 -8.68
CA ASP A 29 -2.77 6.86 -8.35
C ASP A 29 -3.36 6.12 -7.14
N VAL A 30 -2.99 6.60 -5.94
CA VAL A 30 -3.67 6.22 -4.71
C VAL A 30 -4.89 7.12 -4.59
N VAL A 31 -6.04 6.49 -4.62
CA VAL A 31 -7.35 7.15 -4.51
C VAL A 31 -7.90 6.97 -3.10
N ALA A 32 -8.98 7.67 -2.79
CA ALA A 32 -9.72 7.40 -1.56
C ALA A 32 -10.18 5.95 -1.55
N ALA A 33 -10.00 5.25 -0.42
CA ALA A 33 -10.53 3.90 -0.27
C ALA A 33 -12.05 3.91 -0.39
N HIS A 34 -12.58 2.91 -1.04
CA HIS A 34 -14.03 2.74 -1.22
C HIS A 34 -14.57 1.63 -0.32
N GLY A 35 -13.77 0.59 -0.03
CA GLY A 35 -14.12 -0.44 0.93
C GLY A 35 -13.94 0.00 2.39
N SER A 36 -14.45 -0.81 3.31
CA SER A 36 -14.36 -0.54 4.74
C SER A 36 -14.10 -1.81 5.55
N ILE A 37 -13.28 -1.69 6.61
CA ILE A 37 -13.09 -2.74 7.60
C ILE A 37 -14.26 -2.68 8.59
N SER A 38 -15.09 -3.73 8.62
CA SER A 38 -16.22 -3.85 9.53
C SER A 38 -15.84 -4.53 10.85
N LEU A 39 -14.85 -5.43 10.82
CA LEU A 39 -14.26 -6.10 11.98
C LEU A 39 -12.73 -6.19 11.82
N PRO A 40 -11.95 -6.01 12.91
CA PRO A 40 -12.35 -5.59 14.26
C PRO A 40 -12.82 -4.14 14.29
N GLY A 41 -13.57 -3.77 15.33
CA GLY A 41 -13.95 -2.38 15.57
C GLY A 41 -12.76 -1.51 15.97
N THR A 42 -12.93 -0.21 15.89
CA THR A 42 -11.91 0.78 16.25
C THR A 42 -11.52 0.64 17.73
N TYR A 43 -10.23 0.43 17.99
CA TYR A 43 -9.63 0.18 19.30
C TYR A 43 -10.07 -1.12 20.00
N ASP A 44 -10.62 -2.08 19.24
CA ASP A 44 -10.82 -3.43 19.78
C ASP A 44 -9.50 -4.05 20.22
N ALA A 45 -9.56 -4.77 21.35
CA ALA A 45 -8.39 -5.41 21.93
C ALA A 45 -8.13 -6.76 21.25
N VAL A 46 -6.91 -6.95 20.76
CA VAL A 46 -6.47 -8.21 20.16
C VAL A 46 -5.22 -8.70 20.89
N ALA A 47 -5.29 -9.94 21.43
CA ALA A 47 -4.16 -10.52 22.15
C ALA A 47 -3.11 -11.09 21.19
N PRO A 48 -1.82 -11.12 21.60
CA PRO A 48 -0.76 -11.82 20.87
C PRO A 48 -1.13 -13.29 20.61
N GLY A 49 -0.90 -13.77 19.39
CA GLY A 49 -1.18 -15.15 18.99
C GLY A 49 -2.67 -15.52 18.90
N ALA A 50 -3.59 -14.61 19.22
CA ALA A 50 -5.03 -14.89 19.18
C ALA A 50 -5.58 -14.82 17.75
N THR A 51 -6.59 -15.64 17.49
CA THR A 51 -7.46 -15.45 16.32
C THR A 51 -8.51 -14.39 16.65
N PHE A 52 -8.76 -13.48 15.72
CA PHE A 52 -9.77 -12.43 15.83
C PHE A 52 -10.64 -12.39 14.59
N ASP A 53 -11.88 -11.94 14.75
CA ASP A 53 -12.81 -11.80 13.63
C ASP A 53 -12.34 -10.70 12.67
N PHE A 54 -12.42 -10.99 11.39
CA PHE A 54 -12.10 -10.06 10.32
C PHE A 54 -13.27 -9.93 9.35
N GLY A 55 -13.63 -8.70 9.04
CA GLY A 55 -14.65 -8.36 8.05
C GLY A 55 -14.21 -7.18 7.21
N PHE A 56 -14.29 -7.34 5.90
CA PHE A 56 -14.00 -6.29 4.94
C PHE A 56 -15.09 -6.24 3.87
N ASP A 57 -15.69 -5.06 3.71
CA ASP A 57 -16.74 -4.78 2.74
C ASP A 57 -16.13 -4.01 1.56
N SER A 58 -15.91 -4.69 0.44
CA SER A 58 -15.47 -4.10 -0.83
C SER A 58 -16.64 -3.47 -1.56
N VAL A 59 -16.37 -2.42 -2.35
CA VAL A 59 -17.39 -1.69 -3.13
C VAL A 59 -17.29 -1.95 -4.63
N ASN A 60 -16.27 -2.67 -5.10
CA ASN A 60 -16.01 -2.88 -6.55
C ASN A 60 -16.07 -1.58 -7.36
N TYR A 61 -15.27 -0.61 -6.96
CA TYR A 61 -15.29 0.76 -7.51
C TYR A 61 -15.10 0.84 -9.03
N CYS A 62 -14.27 -0.02 -9.60
CA CYS A 62 -13.98 -0.02 -11.04
C CYS A 62 -14.73 -1.09 -11.83
N GLU A 63 -15.76 -1.72 -11.25
CA GLU A 63 -16.56 -2.75 -11.89
C GLU A 63 -15.73 -3.94 -12.43
N SER A 64 -14.63 -4.25 -11.74
CA SER A 64 -13.76 -5.38 -12.06
C SER A 64 -14.43 -6.71 -11.72
N GLY A 65 -14.15 -7.76 -12.49
CA GLY A 65 -14.62 -9.11 -12.18
C GLY A 65 -14.00 -9.66 -10.89
N TYR A 66 -12.78 -9.26 -10.59
CA TYR A 66 -12.06 -9.64 -9.38
C TYR A 66 -11.31 -8.44 -8.83
N GLU A 67 -11.28 -8.35 -7.50
CA GLU A 67 -10.61 -7.27 -6.78
C GLU A 67 -9.54 -7.84 -5.84
N PRO A 68 -8.24 -7.64 -6.16
CA PRO A 68 -7.16 -8.04 -5.27
C PRO A 68 -7.12 -7.15 -4.03
N VAL A 69 -6.96 -7.78 -2.87
CA VAL A 69 -6.77 -7.10 -1.58
C VAL A 69 -5.61 -7.71 -0.83
N THR A 70 -4.84 -6.87 -0.13
CA THR A 70 -3.78 -7.30 0.78
C THR A 70 -4.02 -6.74 2.16
N ILE A 71 -3.69 -7.51 3.21
CA ILE A 71 -3.96 -7.14 4.60
C ILE A 71 -2.65 -7.05 5.37
N TRP A 72 -2.48 -5.93 6.08
CA TRP A 72 -1.24 -5.54 6.72
C TRP A 72 -1.47 -5.07 8.15
N LEU A 73 -0.44 -5.17 8.99
CA LEU A 73 -0.40 -4.58 10.31
C LEU A 73 0.74 -3.56 10.37
N LEU A 74 0.42 -2.32 10.76
CA LEU A 74 1.38 -1.23 10.85
C LEU A 74 1.44 -0.68 12.28
N GLU A 75 2.58 -0.10 12.64
CA GLU A 75 2.77 0.58 13.92
C GLU A 75 2.25 2.03 13.90
N THR A 76 2.21 2.63 12.73
CA THR A 76 1.74 4.00 12.50
C THR A 76 0.58 4.03 11.51
N PRO A 77 -0.25 5.09 11.49
CA PRO A 77 -1.26 5.24 10.45
C PRO A 77 -0.62 5.17 9.06
N PRO A 78 -1.19 4.37 8.13
CA PRO A 78 -0.63 4.23 6.78
C PRO A 78 -0.65 5.55 6.03
N THR A 79 0.40 5.79 5.24
CA THR A 79 0.48 6.91 4.30
C THR A 79 0.79 6.42 2.89
N VAL A 80 0.52 7.26 1.89
CA VAL A 80 0.83 6.94 0.49
C VAL A 80 2.33 6.77 0.27
N GLU A 81 3.15 7.51 1.03
CA GLU A 81 4.60 7.46 0.97
C GLU A 81 5.17 6.12 1.45
N ASP A 82 4.43 5.38 2.27
CA ASP A 82 4.82 4.05 2.76
C ASP A 82 4.66 2.96 1.69
N MET A 83 3.95 3.26 0.60
CA MET A 83 3.67 2.30 -0.47
C MET A 83 4.77 2.24 -1.51
N THR A 84 4.99 1.04 -2.03
CA THR A 84 5.81 0.80 -3.23
C THR A 84 4.99 1.04 -4.50
N THR A 85 5.66 1.11 -5.64
CA THR A 85 5.00 1.23 -6.95
C THR A 85 4.14 0.02 -7.34
N ASN A 86 4.25 -1.08 -6.61
CA ASN A 86 3.48 -2.31 -6.86
C ASN A 86 2.19 -2.40 -6.01
N GLY A 87 1.90 -1.38 -5.18
CA GLY A 87 0.72 -1.36 -4.32
C GLY A 87 0.86 -2.19 -3.05
N THR A 88 2.09 -2.41 -2.59
CA THR A 88 2.41 -3.04 -1.30
C THR A 88 3.10 -2.03 -0.40
N PHE A 89 3.16 -2.27 0.90
CA PHE A 89 3.98 -1.46 1.79
C PHE A 89 5.47 -1.75 1.61
N ALA A 90 6.31 -0.72 1.75
CA ALA A 90 7.75 -0.87 1.69
C ALA A 90 8.27 -1.63 2.92
N THR A 91 9.30 -2.44 2.73
CA THR A 91 9.95 -3.16 3.85
C THR A 91 10.38 -2.19 4.94
N GLY A 92 9.95 -2.45 6.17
CA GLY A 92 10.23 -1.62 7.35
C GLY A 92 9.16 -0.56 7.65
N THR A 93 8.11 -0.40 6.85
CA THR A 93 6.96 0.47 7.15
C THR A 93 5.79 -0.31 7.74
N TYR A 94 5.85 -1.63 7.77
CA TYR A 94 4.83 -2.51 8.34
C TYR A 94 5.45 -3.51 9.32
N LEU A 95 4.63 -4.02 10.25
CA LEU A 95 5.02 -5.05 11.21
C LEU A 95 4.78 -6.46 10.66
N PHE A 96 3.67 -6.66 9.97
CA PHE A 96 3.26 -7.98 9.49
C PHE A 96 2.36 -7.87 8.25
N GLU A 97 2.49 -8.84 7.35
CA GLU A 97 1.61 -9.06 6.21
C GLU A 97 0.82 -10.34 6.46
N PHE A 98 -0.51 -10.20 6.55
CA PHE A 98 -1.39 -11.36 6.72
C PHE A 98 -1.53 -12.18 5.45
N GLY A 99 -1.47 -11.53 4.30
CA GLY A 99 -1.52 -12.18 3.00
C GLY A 99 -2.25 -11.39 1.93
N GLU A 100 -2.49 -12.07 0.81
CA GLU A 100 -3.17 -11.56 -0.37
C GLU A 100 -4.39 -12.43 -0.67
N TRP A 101 -5.49 -11.79 -1.11
CA TRP A 101 -6.77 -12.43 -1.42
C TRP A 101 -7.40 -11.81 -2.65
N LEU A 102 -8.41 -12.50 -3.19
CA LEU A 102 -9.09 -12.07 -4.41
C LEU A 102 -10.62 -12.13 -4.20
N ILE A 103 -11.26 -10.98 -4.20
CA ILE A 103 -12.70 -10.87 -4.01
C ILE A 103 -13.40 -11.06 -5.37
N PRO A 104 -14.23 -12.10 -5.56
CA PRO A 104 -15.00 -12.28 -6.78
C PRO A 104 -16.22 -11.34 -6.78
N ASN A 105 -16.45 -10.65 -7.90
CA ASN A 105 -17.60 -9.79 -8.12
C ASN A 105 -18.60 -10.43 -9.09
N PHE A 106 -19.79 -9.88 -9.21
CA PHE A 106 -20.84 -10.31 -10.16
C PHE A 106 -21.22 -11.79 -10.09
N GLY A 107 -20.99 -12.46 -8.96
CA GLY A 107 -21.24 -13.89 -8.80
C GLY A 107 -20.26 -14.78 -9.55
N LEU A 108 -19.09 -14.28 -9.89
CA LEU A 108 -18.00 -15.08 -10.46
C LEU A 108 -17.52 -16.13 -9.46
N PRO A 109 -17.02 -17.28 -9.91
CA PRO A 109 -16.49 -18.31 -9.02
C PRO A 109 -15.22 -17.82 -8.32
N GLU A 110 -15.00 -18.32 -7.10
CA GLU A 110 -13.74 -18.09 -6.39
C GLU A 110 -12.56 -18.63 -7.19
N GLN A 111 -11.43 -17.94 -7.07
CA GLN A 111 -10.15 -18.30 -7.68
C GLN A 111 -9.07 -18.41 -6.61
N ASP A 112 -7.85 -18.71 -7.02
CA ASP A 112 -6.65 -18.70 -6.18
C ASP A 112 -5.88 -17.37 -6.43
N PRO A 113 -5.62 -16.57 -5.38
CA PRO A 113 -5.98 -16.79 -3.98
C PRO A 113 -7.49 -16.65 -3.72
N PRO A 114 -8.02 -17.31 -2.65
CA PRO A 114 -9.43 -17.23 -2.29
C PRO A 114 -9.82 -15.84 -1.75
N PRO A 115 -11.11 -15.57 -1.49
CA PRO A 115 -11.54 -14.37 -0.77
C PRO A 115 -10.95 -14.29 0.65
N PRO A 116 -10.86 -13.08 1.24
CA PRO A 116 -10.39 -12.92 2.61
C PRO A 116 -11.15 -13.81 3.59
N PRO A 117 -10.48 -14.44 4.57
CA PRO A 117 -11.13 -15.26 5.59
C PRO A 117 -11.93 -14.40 6.56
N SER A 118 -12.91 -14.98 7.24
CA SER A 118 -13.68 -14.30 8.29
C SER A 118 -12.91 -14.11 9.60
N SER A 119 -11.68 -14.59 9.69
CA SER A 119 -10.80 -14.40 10.85
C SER A 119 -9.34 -14.43 10.47
N LEU A 120 -8.51 -13.69 11.23
CA LEU A 120 -7.06 -13.62 11.07
C LEU A 120 -6.37 -14.02 12.37
N ALA A 121 -5.14 -14.51 12.27
CA ALA A 121 -4.30 -14.81 13.43
C ALA A 121 -3.33 -13.68 13.69
N MET A 122 -3.43 -13.05 14.87
CA MET A 122 -2.50 -11.99 15.27
C MET A 122 -1.13 -12.59 15.57
N PRO A 123 -0.03 -12.08 15.00
CA PRO A 123 1.30 -12.55 15.34
C PRO A 123 1.62 -12.28 16.82
N ASP A 124 2.33 -13.20 17.45
CA ASP A 124 2.95 -12.97 18.76
C ASP A 124 4.36 -12.42 18.57
N PHE A 125 4.51 -11.11 18.56
CA PHE A 125 5.79 -10.45 18.35
C PHE A 125 6.81 -10.75 19.44
N SER A 126 6.41 -11.27 20.60
CA SER A 126 7.34 -11.71 21.65
C SER A 126 8.06 -13.02 21.30
N ALA A 127 7.55 -13.78 20.34
CA ALA A 127 8.18 -14.98 19.85
C ALA A 127 9.51 -14.68 19.11
N SER A 128 10.43 -15.61 19.17
CA SER A 128 11.78 -15.44 18.60
C SER A 128 11.80 -15.25 17.09
N GLU A 129 10.81 -15.78 16.39
CA GLU A 129 10.64 -15.65 14.94
C GLU A 129 10.38 -14.20 14.48
N TYR A 130 9.82 -13.37 15.38
CA TYR A 130 9.57 -11.93 15.14
C TYR A 130 10.59 -11.03 15.83
N GLY A 131 11.72 -11.57 16.31
CA GLY A 131 12.78 -10.79 16.93
C GLY A 131 12.56 -10.46 18.41
N SER A 132 11.63 -11.15 19.10
CA SER A 132 11.31 -10.97 20.53
C SER A 132 10.97 -9.52 20.91
N LEU A 133 10.08 -8.91 20.13
CA LEU A 133 9.58 -7.55 20.37
C LEU A 133 8.44 -7.58 21.40
N PHE A 134 8.54 -6.75 22.43
CA PHE A 134 7.54 -6.69 23.51
C PHE A 134 6.72 -5.44 23.41
N PHE A 135 5.44 -5.60 23.07
CA PHE A 135 4.45 -4.53 23.02
C PHE A 135 3.41 -4.73 24.15
N SER A 136 2.94 -3.63 24.72
CA SER A 136 1.88 -3.64 25.73
C SER A 136 0.99 -2.43 25.53
N ASN A 137 -0.31 -2.62 25.44
CA ASN A 137 -1.28 -1.57 25.11
C ASN A 137 -0.89 -0.77 23.86
N ALA A 138 -0.25 -1.42 22.90
CA ALA A 138 0.21 -0.76 21.68
C ALA A 138 -0.96 -0.53 20.73
N THR A 139 -1.07 0.66 20.16
CA THR A 139 -1.99 0.89 19.06
C THR A 139 -1.33 0.48 17.77
N PHE A 140 -1.92 -0.46 17.06
CA PHE A 140 -1.54 -0.86 15.71
C PHE A 140 -2.66 -0.54 14.73
N TYR A 141 -2.33 -0.50 13.45
CA TYR A 141 -3.26 -0.20 12.37
C TYR A 141 -3.42 -1.42 11.48
N LEU A 142 -4.57 -2.11 11.62
CA LEU A 142 -4.96 -3.14 10.67
C LEU A 142 -5.38 -2.43 9.38
N THR A 143 -4.70 -2.74 8.28
CA THR A 143 -4.80 -1.99 7.04
C THR A 143 -5.09 -2.93 5.88
N VAL A 144 -6.03 -2.56 5.03
CA VAL A 144 -6.34 -3.22 3.77
C VAL A 144 -5.93 -2.30 2.63
N ILE A 145 -5.19 -2.83 1.67
CA ILE A 145 -4.97 -2.20 0.38
C ILE A 145 -5.86 -2.91 -0.64
N GLU A 146 -6.78 -2.16 -1.23
CA GLU A 146 -7.58 -2.58 -2.38
C GLU A 146 -6.83 -2.23 -3.66
N THR A 147 -6.79 -3.15 -4.61
CA THR A 147 -6.23 -2.88 -5.92
C THR A 147 -7.36 -2.78 -6.94
N TYR A 148 -7.61 -1.59 -7.44
CA TYR A 148 -8.62 -1.32 -8.45
C TYR A 148 -8.03 -1.54 -9.84
N LEU A 149 -8.60 -2.50 -10.56
CA LEU A 149 -8.22 -2.86 -11.93
C LEU A 149 -9.29 -2.38 -12.90
N ASP A 150 -8.89 -2.15 -14.14
CA ASP A 150 -9.81 -1.83 -15.24
C ASP A 150 -10.64 -0.55 -15.04
N CYS A 151 -10.16 0.39 -14.22
CA CYS A 151 -10.84 1.65 -13.96
C CYS A 151 -11.05 2.47 -15.24
N PRO A 152 -12.18 3.21 -15.37
CA PRO A 152 -12.44 4.08 -16.51
C PRO A 152 -11.35 5.14 -16.70
N GLY A 153 -11.07 5.52 -17.96
CA GLY A 153 -10.11 6.58 -18.25
C GLY A 153 -8.69 6.13 -18.60
N ASN A 154 -8.51 4.84 -18.90
CA ASN A 154 -7.20 4.23 -19.21
C ASN A 154 -6.19 4.33 -18.05
N VAL A 155 -6.67 4.36 -16.83
CA VAL A 155 -5.84 4.21 -15.63
C VAL A 155 -5.60 2.73 -15.41
N PRO A 156 -4.36 2.23 -15.56
CA PRO A 156 -4.11 0.79 -15.57
C PRO A 156 -4.31 0.14 -14.19
N LYS A 157 -4.15 0.90 -13.12
CA LYS A 157 -4.26 0.42 -11.74
C LYS A 157 -4.30 1.58 -10.75
N GLU A 158 -5.23 1.52 -9.82
CA GLU A 158 -5.34 2.43 -8.67
C GLU A 158 -5.34 1.64 -7.37
N TYR A 159 -5.07 2.30 -6.24
CA TYR A 159 -5.02 1.66 -4.93
C TYR A 159 -5.83 2.46 -3.92
N GLY A 160 -6.65 1.75 -3.13
CA GLY A 160 -7.32 2.31 -1.97
C GLY A 160 -6.68 1.80 -0.67
N ILE A 161 -6.51 2.66 0.32
CA ILE A 161 -5.97 2.28 1.63
C ILE A 161 -7.06 2.53 2.68
N THR A 162 -7.49 1.47 3.34
CA THR A 162 -8.42 1.51 4.48
C THR A 162 -7.72 0.99 5.72
N SER A 163 -7.84 1.67 6.86
CA SER A 163 -7.24 1.20 8.10
C SER A 163 -8.15 1.42 9.31
N THR A 164 -8.02 0.53 10.30
CA THR A 164 -8.65 0.65 11.61
C THR A 164 -7.60 0.47 12.71
N PRO A 165 -7.53 1.37 13.71
CA PRO A 165 -6.67 1.19 14.86
C PRO A 165 -7.22 0.10 15.78
N ILE A 166 -6.33 -0.77 16.28
CA ILE A 166 -6.62 -1.82 17.27
C ILE A 166 -5.65 -1.69 18.44
N ILE A 167 -5.99 -2.29 19.58
CA ILE A 167 -5.10 -2.34 20.74
C ILE A 167 -4.49 -3.73 20.84
N TYR A 168 -3.20 -3.80 20.57
CA TYR A 168 -2.43 -5.04 20.72
C TYR A 168 -2.03 -5.24 22.18
N ASN A 169 -2.22 -6.46 22.69
CA ASN A 169 -1.85 -6.88 24.04
C ASN A 169 -2.39 -5.89 25.11
N ALA A 170 -3.71 -5.63 25.06
CA ALA A 170 -4.38 -4.80 26.05
C ALA A 170 -4.21 -5.41 27.44
N THR A 171 -3.59 -4.64 28.35
CA THR A 171 -3.55 -5.02 29.77
C THR A 171 -4.79 -4.47 30.46
N SER A 172 -5.53 -5.32 31.16
CA SER A 172 -6.64 -4.88 32.00
C SER A 172 -6.08 -3.89 33.03
N SER A 173 -6.56 -2.67 33.03
CA SER A 173 -6.36 -1.79 34.20
C SER A 173 -7.13 -2.39 35.36
N LEU A 174 -6.44 -2.96 36.35
CA LEU A 174 -6.99 -3.39 37.60
C LEU A 174 -7.48 -2.19 38.40
#